data_ec1363efd533a35f087df9a8881ca6e6
#
_entry.id   ec1363efd533a35f087df9a8881ca6e6
#
_cell.length_a   1.000
_cell.length_b   1.000
_cell.length_c   1.000
_cell.angle_alpha   90.00
_cell.angle_beta   90.00
_cell.angle_gamma   90.00
#
_symmetry.space_group_name_H-M   'P 1'
#
loop_
_entity.id
_entity.type
_entity.pdbx_description
1 polymer ?
#
loop_
_entity_poly.entity_id
_entity_poly.type
_entity_poly.pdbx_seq_one_letter_code
_entity_poly.pdbx_strand_id
1 'polypeptide(L)'
;MNCETARRMMEINDPALPRHLESCPSCIVQRNARYYEAPAGLERNIRQNLRAEIAPPSFWRWSAIAASVLLMASLSWNIALLRPRVDPVPADVLSAHIRSLAGTHLLDVPSSDQHTVKPWFNGKLDFAPPVKDLDGFPLLGGRLEYFDAHPAAALIYGRRNHSINLFIWPAPATPDASQTRNGYHLETWSASGMTFWAVSDLNEQELKQFVSLYRH
;
A
#
# COMPACT_ATOMS: atom_id res chain seq x y z
N MET A 1 1.29 6.29 86.80
CA MET A 1 1.37 7.39 85.84
C MET A 1 1.02 6.83 84.47
N ASN A 2 0.12 7.46 83.74
CA ASN A 2 -0.22 7.01 82.40
C ASN A 2 0.65 7.67 81.32
N CYS A 3 0.69 7.13 80.07
CA CYS A 3 1.56 7.64 79.04
C CYS A 3 1.22 9.09 78.59
N GLU A 4 0.00 9.55 78.72
CA GLU A 4 -0.38 10.88 78.40
C GLU A 4 0.13 11.91 79.38
N THR A 5 0.08 11.59 80.70
CA THR A 5 0.69 12.38 81.75
C THR A 5 2.22 12.43 81.58
N ALA A 6 2.86 11.29 81.23
CA ALA A 6 4.31 11.21 81.00
C ALA A 6 4.75 12.05 79.80
N ARG A 7 3.94 12.15 78.73
CA ARG A 7 4.17 13.02 77.56
C ARG A 7 4.19 14.49 77.91
N ARG A 8 3.23 14.94 78.74
CA ARG A 8 3.20 16.35 79.24
C ARG A 8 4.39 16.68 80.13
N MET A 9 4.79 15.69 81.02
CA MET A 9 5.97 15.85 81.90
C MET A 9 7.31 15.86 81.16
N MET A 10 7.40 15.30 79.94
CA MET A 10 8.58 15.39 79.08
C MET A 10 8.87 16.86 78.65
N GLU A 11 7.85 17.70 78.64
CA GLU A 11 7.99 19.10 78.26
C GLU A 11 8.55 19.96 79.41
N ILE A 12 8.27 19.53 80.64
CA ILE A 12 8.63 20.26 81.87
C ILE A 12 9.84 19.66 82.66
N ASN A 13 10.45 18.61 82.15
CA ASN A 13 11.60 17.91 82.76
C ASN A 13 11.37 17.53 84.23
N ASP A 14 10.21 16.93 84.52
CA ASP A 14 9.76 16.57 85.84
C ASP A 14 10.60 15.41 86.44
N PRO A 15 11.03 15.48 87.74
CA PRO A 15 11.81 14.46 88.39
C PRO A 15 11.12 13.11 88.57
N ALA A 16 9.81 13.02 88.43
CA ALA A 16 9.04 11.74 88.44
C ALA A 16 9.05 10.96 87.13
N LEU A 17 9.47 11.60 86.06
CA LEU A 17 9.48 11.01 84.70
C LEU A 17 10.44 9.79 84.57
N PRO A 18 11.63 9.73 85.17
CA PRO A 18 12.53 8.60 85.01
C PRO A 18 11.95 7.24 85.33
N ARG A 19 11.14 7.10 86.37
CA ARG A 19 10.49 5.82 86.78
C ARG A 19 9.53 5.26 85.73
N HIS A 20 8.82 6.14 85.04
CA HIS A 20 7.91 5.72 83.98
C HIS A 20 8.67 5.32 82.72
N LEU A 21 9.75 6.03 82.40
CA LEU A 21 10.61 5.73 81.27
C LEU A 21 11.33 4.38 81.37
N GLU A 22 11.66 3.94 82.59
CA GLU A 22 12.26 2.62 82.84
C GLU A 22 11.32 1.46 82.51
N SER A 23 9.98 1.67 82.57
CA SER A 23 8.99 0.63 82.44
C SER A 23 8.14 0.73 81.15
N CYS A 24 8.23 1.82 80.37
CA CYS A 24 7.37 2.03 79.23
C CYS A 24 8.15 2.24 77.89
N PRO A 25 8.28 1.19 77.05
CA PRO A 25 9.04 1.29 75.80
C PRO A 25 8.59 2.38 74.83
N SER A 26 7.28 2.63 74.75
CA SER A 26 6.76 3.68 73.82
C SER A 26 7.14 5.08 74.25
N CYS A 27 7.21 5.37 75.54
CA CYS A 27 7.67 6.68 76.05
C CYS A 27 9.18 6.84 75.94
N ILE A 28 9.96 5.77 76.03
CA ILE A 28 11.40 5.80 75.81
C ILE A 28 11.69 6.15 74.36
N VAL A 29 10.98 5.48 73.41
CA VAL A 29 11.14 5.77 71.93
C VAL A 29 10.78 7.24 71.64
N GLN A 30 9.70 7.72 72.22
CA GLN A 30 9.28 9.10 71.97
C GLN A 30 10.20 10.15 72.55
N ARG A 31 10.81 9.88 73.73
CA ARG A 31 11.87 10.76 74.30
C ARG A 31 13.11 10.76 73.41
N ASN A 32 13.55 9.58 72.98
CA ASN A 32 14.73 9.48 72.13
C ASN A 32 14.51 10.11 70.76
N ALA A 33 13.32 10.00 70.21
CA ALA A 33 12.99 10.65 68.93
C ALA A 33 13.06 12.19 68.99
N ARG A 34 12.83 12.79 70.20
CA ARG A 34 12.99 14.26 70.33
C ARG A 34 14.44 14.72 70.45
N TYR A 35 15.34 13.79 70.83
CA TYR A 35 16.79 14.09 71.00
C TYR A 35 17.61 13.78 69.74
N TYR A 36 17.03 13.08 68.78
CA TYR A 36 17.75 12.79 67.55
C TYR A 36 17.49 13.89 66.54
N GLU A 37 18.41 14.80 66.40
CA GLU A 37 18.44 15.76 65.32
C GLU A 37 18.81 15.02 64.02
N ALA A 38 17.95 15.09 63.03
CA ALA A 38 18.22 14.39 61.77
C ALA A 38 19.50 14.95 61.12
N PRO A 39 20.39 14.11 60.61
CA PRO A 39 21.61 14.59 59.96
C PRO A 39 21.28 15.58 58.84
N ALA A 40 22.03 16.69 58.77
CA ALA A 40 21.90 17.68 57.75
C ALA A 40 22.04 17.05 56.36
N GLY A 41 20.97 17.07 55.56
CA GLY A 41 20.97 16.45 54.23
C GLY A 41 20.24 15.12 54.10
N LEU A 42 19.73 14.53 55.21
CA LEU A 42 18.95 13.29 55.16
C LEU A 42 17.76 13.37 54.17
N GLU A 43 17.04 14.48 54.21
CA GLU A 43 15.93 14.71 53.30
C GLU A 43 16.37 14.72 51.82
N ARG A 44 17.53 15.34 51.55
CA ARG A 44 18.08 15.40 50.20
C ARG A 44 18.50 14.00 49.70
N ASN A 45 19.14 13.24 50.55
CA ASN A 45 19.58 11.89 50.22
C ASN A 45 18.40 10.94 50.00
N ILE A 46 17.34 11.03 50.81
CA ILE A 46 16.13 10.23 50.62
C ILE A 46 15.46 10.61 49.30
N ARG A 47 15.32 11.91 48.99
CA ARG A 47 14.71 12.34 47.74
C ARG A 47 15.54 11.94 46.52
N GLN A 48 16.87 11.93 46.62
CA GLN A 48 17.75 11.51 45.52
C GLN A 48 17.62 10.01 45.28
N ASN A 49 17.62 9.20 46.33
CA ASN A 49 17.49 7.75 46.23
C ASN A 49 16.13 7.33 45.68
N LEU A 50 15.05 7.95 46.15
CA LEU A 50 13.71 7.71 45.60
C LEU A 50 13.60 8.10 44.11
N ARG A 51 14.22 9.20 43.69
CA ARG A 51 14.27 9.57 42.28
C ARG A 51 15.06 8.59 41.43
N ALA A 52 16.14 8.03 41.96
CA ALA A 52 16.95 7.05 41.24
C ALA A 52 16.20 5.70 41.06
N GLU A 53 15.40 5.29 42.04
CA GLU A 53 14.58 4.08 41.96
C GLU A 53 13.37 4.22 41.01
N ILE A 54 12.81 5.40 40.86
CA ILE A 54 11.64 5.67 40.00
C ILE A 54 12.05 5.97 38.56
N ALA A 55 13.33 6.25 38.29
CA ALA A 55 13.80 6.54 36.93
C ALA A 55 13.66 5.27 36.05
N PRO A 56 12.85 5.28 34.99
CA PRO A 56 12.72 4.13 34.13
C PRO A 56 14.09 3.80 33.53
N PRO A 57 14.49 2.54 33.47
CA PRO A 57 15.78 2.14 32.92
C PRO A 57 15.96 2.71 31.51
N SER A 58 17.14 3.19 31.19
CA SER A 58 17.40 3.93 29.92
C SER A 58 17.06 3.12 28.67
N PHE A 59 17.05 1.77 28.76
CA PHE A 59 16.66 0.91 27.64
C PHE A 59 15.20 1.09 27.22
N TRP A 60 14.29 1.52 28.12
CA TRP A 60 12.89 1.79 27.78
C TRP A 60 12.73 2.90 26.73
N ARG A 61 13.60 3.89 26.78
CA ARG A 61 13.62 4.99 25.78
C ARG A 61 14.03 4.45 24.41
N TRP A 62 15.04 3.59 24.37
CA TRP A 62 15.47 2.95 23.12
C TRP A 62 14.46 1.96 22.58
N SER A 63 13.78 1.21 23.44
CA SER A 63 12.71 0.29 23.02
C SER A 63 11.49 1.07 22.46
N ALA A 64 11.13 2.20 23.04
CA ALA A 64 10.07 3.05 22.51
C ALA A 64 10.42 3.61 21.12
N ILE A 65 11.66 4.05 20.91
CA ILE A 65 12.15 4.51 19.60
C ILE A 65 12.10 3.36 18.59
N ALA A 66 12.62 2.19 18.95
CA ALA A 66 12.61 1.00 18.09
C ALA A 66 11.17 0.59 17.70
N ALA A 67 10.24 0.59 18.65
CA ALA A 67 8.84 0.28 18.40
C ALA A 67 8.19 1.30 17.44
N SER A 68 8.49 2.60 17.61
CA SER A 68 8.01 3.65 16.72
C SER A 68 8.53 3.49 15.30
N VAL A 69 9.81 3.17 15.13
CA VAL A 69 10.41 2.92 13.80
C VAL A 69 9.76 1.71 13.13
N LEU A 70 9.57 0.62 13.86
CA LEU A 70 8.89 -0.58 13.35
C LEU A 70 7.44 -0.30 12.95
N LEU A 71 6.72 0.49 13.75
CA LEU A 71 5.35 0.89 13.43
C LEU A 71 5.29 1.73 12.15
N MET A 72 6.19 2.71 12.02
CA MET A 72 6.29 3.55 10.82
C MET A 72 6.65 2.73 9.57
N ALA A 73 7.60 1.79 9.70
CA ALA A 73 7.96 0.89 8.61
C ALA A 73 6.79 -0.01 8.20
N SER A 74 6.09 -0.59 9.17
CA SER A 74 4.91 -1.43 8.93
C SER A 74 3.78 -0.63 8.26
N LEU A 75 3.52 0.59 8.72
CA LEU A 75 2.50 1.45 8.14
C LEU A 75 2.86 1.85 6.71
N SER A 76 4.12 2.22 6.46
CA SER A 76 4.61 2.55 5.11
C SER A 76 4.51 1.36 4.16
N TRP A 77 4.82 0.16 4.64
CA TRP A 77 4.68 -1.09 3.89
C TRP A 77 3.23 -1.38 3.54
N ASN A 78 2.31 -1.23 4.50
CA ASN A 78 0.88 -1.39 4.24
C ASN A 78 0.35 -0.37 3.23
N ILE A 79 0.75 0.91 3.33
CA ILE A 79 0.37 1.94 2.36
C ILE A 79 0.92 1.60 0.96
N ALA A 80 2.15 1.08 0.87
CA ALA A 80 2.73 0.65 -0.40
C ALA A 80 1.96 -0.51 -1.05
N LEU A 81 1.47 -1.45 -0.24
CA LEU A 81 0.63 -2.57 -0.71
C LEU A 81 -0.78 -2.11 -1.13
N LEU A 82 -1.32 -1.05 -0.51
CA LEU A 82 -2.62 -0.48 -0.84
C LEU A 82 -2.59 0.45 -2.06
N ARG A 83 -1.39 0.82 -2.55
CA ARG A 83 -1.31 1.61 -3.79
C ARG A 83 -1.94 0.81 -4.92
N PRO A 84 -2.93 1.39 -5.64
CA PRO A 84 -3.48 0.73 -6.80
C PRO A 84 -2.32 0.43 -7.75
N ARG A 85 -2.13 -0.83 -8.08
CA ARG A 85 -1.21 -1.20 -9.17
C ARG A 85 -1.75 -0.51 -10.41
N VAL A 86 -0.99 0.42 -10.96
CA VAL A 86 -1.29 0.96 -12.28
C VAL A 86 -1.26 -0.25 -13.21
N ASP A 87 -2.41 -0.56 -13.80
CA ASP A 87 -2.50 -1.65 -14.77
C ASP A 87 -1.48 -1.37 -15.89
N PRO A 88 -0.48 -2.22 -16.11
CA PRO A 88 0.51 -2.00 -17.14
C PRO A 88 -0.07 -2.18 -18.56
N VAL A 89 -1.15 -2.93 -18.70
CA VAL A 89 -1.74 -3.31 -19.98
C VAL A 89 -1.97 -2.13 -20.92
N PRO A 90 -2.56 -0.99 -20.51
CA PRO A 90 -2.73 0.15 -21.41
C PRO A 90 -1.41 0.71 -21.95
N ALA A 91 -0.35 0.67 -21.16
CA ALA A 91 0.97 1.16 -21.59
C ALA A 91 1.63 0.17 -22.56
N ASP A 92 1.49 -1.12 -22.32
CA ASP A 92 2.03 -2.18 -23.17
C ASP A 92 1.31 -2.24 -24.51
N VAL A 93 -0.02 -2.15 -24.51
CA VAL A 93 -0.86 -2.10 -25.71
C VAL A 93 -0.52 -0.88 -26.58
N LEU A 94 -0.36 0.30 -25.96
CA LEU A 94 0.07 1.50 -26.68
C LEU A 94 1.48 1.34 -27.24
N SER A 95 2.40 0.79 -26.46
CA SER A 95 3.79 0.55 -26.91
C SER A 95 3.85 -0.43 -28.06
N ALA A 96 3.05 -1.49 -28.05
CA ALA A 96 2.92 -2.46 -29.14
C ALA A 96 2.39 -1.81 -30.41
N HIS A 97 1.38 -0.91 -30.30
CA HIS A 97 0.88 -0.13 -31.43
C HIS A 97 1.96 0.76 -32.02
N ILE A 98 2.64 1.57 -31.20
CA ILE A 98 3.69 2.48 -31.68
C ILE A 98 4.85 1.69 -32.33
N ARG A 99 5.31 0.60 -31.72
CA ARG A 99 6.36 -0.27 -32.32
C ARG A 99 5.95 -0.78 -33.69
N SER A 100 4.70 -1.19 -33.87
CA SER A 100 4.20 -1.71 -35.15
C SER A 100 4.20 -0.65 -36.26
N LEU A 101 3.95 0.61 -35.92
CA LEU A 101 3.98 1.71 -36.88
C LEU A 101 5.40 2.14 -37.25
N ALA A 102 6.34 2.07 -36.29
CA ALA A 102 7.73 2.49 -36.47
C ALA A 102 8.60 1.48 -37.25
N GLY A 103 8.17 0.24 -37.35
CA GLY A 103 8.93 -0.86 -37.96
C GLY A 103 8.32 -1.39 -39.26
N THR A 104 8.99 -2.39 -39.83
CA THR A 104 8.50 -3.15 -40.98
C THR A 104 7.54 -4.28 -40.57
N HIS A 105 7.13 -4.34 -39.28
CA HIS A 105 6.40 -5.44 -38.67
C HIS A 105 4.96 -5.10 -38.33
N LEU A 106 4.31 -4.36 -39.22
CA LEU A 106 2.89 -4.03 -39.02
C LEU A 106 2.00 -5.26 -39.16
N LEU A 107 2.31 -6.15 -40.10
CA LEU A 107 1.51 -7.32 -40.47
C LEU A 107 2.41 -8.56 -40.64
N ASP A 108 2.01 -9.68 -40.05
CA ASP A 108 2.58 -11.01 -40.31
C ASP A 108 1.82 -11.70 -41.47
N VAL A 109 0.52 -11.47 -41.53
CA VAL A 109 -0.35 -11.93 -42.61
C VAL A 109 -1.09 -10.73 -43.20
N PRO A 110 -0.60 -10.15 -44.31
CA PRO A 110 -1.30 -9.10 -45.03
C PRO A 110 -2.47 -9.68 -45.83
N SER A 111 -3.70 -9.35 -45.47
CA SER A 111 -4.90 -9.75 -46.21
C SER A 111 -6.11 -8.93 -45.75
N SER A 112 -6.94 -8.54 -46.69
CA SER A 112 -8.23 -7.90 -46.40
C SER A 112 -9.36 -8.92 -46.22
N ASP A 113 -9.07 -10.21 -46.41
CA ASP A 113 -10.05 -11.27 -46.29
C ASP A 113 -9.96 -11.96 -44.95
N GLN A 114 -11.04 -11.89 -44.16
CA GLN A 114 -11.17 -12.59 -42.89
C GLN A 114 -10.96 -14.10 -43.00
N HIS A 115 -11.31 -14.71 -44.12
CA HIS A 115 -11.13 -16.17 -44.38
C HIS A 115 -9.67 -16.55 -44.58
N THR A 116 -8.79 -15.59 -44.80
CA THR A 116 -7.34 -15.77 -44.85
C THR A 116 -6.71 -15.46 -43.49
N VAL A 117 -7.11 -14.34 -42.86
CA VAL A 117 -6.52 -13.86 -41.59
C VAL A 117 -6.90 -14.78 -40.43
N LYS A 118 -8.16 -15.18 -40.31
CA LYS A 118 -8.63 -15.98 -39.20
C LYS A 118 -7.95 -17.37 -39.13
N PRO A 119 -7.85 -18.19 -40.20
CA PRO A 119 -7.12 -19.46 -40.18
C PRO A 119 -5.63 -19.33 -39.93
N TRP A 120 -5.02 -18.18 -40.25
CA TRP A 120 -3.60 -17.98 -40.02
C TRP A 120 -3.21 -18.06 -38.55
N PHE A 121 -4.14 -17.73 -37.63
CA PHE A 121 -3.94 -17.85 -36.21
C PHE A 121 -4.05 -19.30 -35.69
N ASN A 122 -4.59 -20.23 -36.48
CA ASN A 122 -4.73 -21.61 -36.08
C ASN A 122 -3.36 -22.25 -35.80
N GLY A 123 -3.23 -22.89 -34.65
CA GLY A 123 -1.97 -23.51 -34.19
C GLY A 123 -0.91 -22.53 -33.69
N LYS A 124 -1.18 -21.22 -33.73
CA LYS A 124 -0.34 -20.15 -33.14
C LYS A 124 -0.93 -19.61 -31.85
N LEU A 125 -2.24 -19.65 -31.74
CA LEU A 125 -3.00 -19.27 -30.55
C LEU A 125 -3.82 -20.45 -30.07
N ASP A 126 -4.07 -20.53 -28.78
CA ASP A 126 -4.92 -21.52 -28.12
C ASP A 126 -6.42 -21.12 -28.16
N PHE A 127 -6.74 -20.00 -28.78
CA PHE A 127 -8.09 -19.48 -29.02
C PHE A 127 -8.26 -19.01 -30.46
N ALA A 128 -9.51 -18.86 -30.90
CA ALA A 128 -9.84 -18.36 -32.23
C ALA A 128 -10.29 -16.89 -32.13
N PRO A 129 -9.47 -15.92 -32.60
CA PRO A 129 -9.87 -14.53 -32.57
C PRO A 129 -11.06 -14.29 -33.51
N PRO A 130 -12.07 -13.49 -33.08
CA PRO A 130 -13.17 -13.12 -33.95
C PRO A 130 -12.71 -12.07 -34.97
N VAL A 131 -12.37 -12.50 -36.18
CA VAL A 131 -12.04 -11.59 -37.29
C VAL A 131 -13.33 -11.20 -38.00
N LYS A 132 -13.58 -9.91 -38.16
CA LYS A 132 -14.79 -9.36 -38.78
C LYS A 132 -14.42 -8.40 -39.91
N ASP A 133 -15.21 -8.41 -40.96
CA ASP A 133 -15.20 -7.35 -41.97
C ASP A 133 -16.10 -6.21 -41.49
N LEU A 134 -15.62 -5.00 -41.54
CA LEU A 134 -16.30 -3.82 -41.01
C LEU A 134 -16.43 -2.77 -42.09
N ASP A 135 -17.64 -2.30 -42.29
CA ASP A 135 -17.91 -1.23 -43.27
C ASP A 135 -17.19 0.07 -42.87
N GLY A 136 -16.45 0.61 -43.81
CA GLY A 136 -15.64 1.81 -43.60
C GLY A 136 -14.34 1.64 -42.81
N PHE A 137 -14.05 0.41 -42.36
CA PHE A 137 -12.79 0.05 -41.66
C PHE A 137 -12.22 -1.25 -42.26
N PRO A 138 -11.60 -1.18 -43.45
CA PRO A 138 -11.07 -2.37 -44.09
C PRO A 138 -10.03 -3.07 -43.22
N LEU A 139 -10.12 -4.42 -43.15
CA LEU A 139 -9.10 -5.25 -42.57
C LEU A 139 -7.83 -5.12 -43.46
N LEU A 140 -6.68 -4.92 -42.83
CA LEU A 140 -5.37 -4.89 -43.51
C LEU A 140 -4.59 -6.19 -43.29
N GLY A 141 -4.86 -6.89 -42.19
CA GLY A 141 -4.23 -8.16 -41.88
C GLY A 141 -4.18 -8.44 -40.37
N GLY A 142 -3.30 -9.35 -40.01
CA GLY A 142 -3.07 -9.72 -38.61
C GLY A 142 -1.60 -10.01 -38.29
N ARG A 143 -1.28 -9.99 -37.02
CA ARG A 143 0.02 -10.42 -36.47
C ARG A 143 -0.11 -11.06 -35.10
N LEU A 144 0.91 -11.77 -34.67
CA LEU A 144 1.03 -12.21 -33.30
C LEU A 144 1.63 -11.10 -32.44
N GLU A 145 1.11 -10.94 -31.23
CA GLU A 145 1.66 -10.02 -30.21
C GLU A 145 1.70 -10.77 -28.85
N TYR A 146 2.48 -10.25 -27.92
CA TYR A 146 2.64 -10.83 -26.59
C TYR A 146 2.51 -9.74 -25.53
N PHE A 147 1.61 -9.94 -24.57
CA PHE A 147 1.45 -9.11 -23.40
C PHE A 147 1.70 -9.95 -22.16
N ASP A 148 2.72 -9.59 -21.36
CA ASP A 148 3.10 -10.32 -20.14
C ASP A 148 3.21 -11.84 -20.38
N ALA A 149 3.92 -12.22 -21.45
CA ALA A 149 4.09 -13.61 -21.93
C ALA A 149 2.81 -14.34 -22.39
N HIS A 150 1.67 -13.67 -22.46
CA HIS A 150 0.45 -14.22 -23.03
C HIS A 150 0.34 -13.87 -24.51
N PRO A 151 0.14 -14.88 -25.39
CA PRO A 151 -0.05 -14.64 -26.81
C PRO A 151 -1.38 -13.91 -27.06
N ALA A 152 -1.36 -12.93 -27.93
CA ALA A 152 -2.52 -12.14 -28.33
C ALA A 152 -2.61 -12.03 -29.85
N ALA A 153 -3.84 -12.03 -30.36
CA ALA A 153 -4.08 -11.68 -31.76
C ALA A 153 -4.07 -10.14 -31.88
N ALA A 154 -3.33 -9.61 -32.82
CA ALA A 154 -3.44 -8.24 -33.26
C ALA A 154 -4.07 -8.22 -34.66
N LEU A 155 -5.27 -7.66 -34.77
CA LEU A 155 -5.94 -7.38 -36.02
C LEU A 155 -5.73 -5.93 -36.41
N ILE A 156 -5.34 -5.66 -37.61
CA ILE A 156 -5.04 -4.33 -38.08
C ILE A 156 -6.11 -3.89 -39.07
N TYR A 157 -6.79 -2.81 -38.74
CA TYR A 157 -7.79 -2.17 -39.58
C TYR A 157 -7.29 -0.79 -40.08
N GLY A 158 -7.73 -0.41 -41.25
CA GLY A 158 -7.44 0.89 -41.82
C GLY A 158 -8.60 1.86 -41.69
N ARG A 159 -8.28 3.14 -41.55
CA ARG A 159 -9.25 4.25 -41.72
C ARG A 159 -8.53 5.44 -42.30
N ARG A 160 -8.75 5.73 -43.57
CA ARG A 160 -7.97 6.75 -44.32
C ARG A 160 -6.45 6.42 -44.21
N ASN A 161 -5.67 7.33 -43.63
CA ASN A 161 -4.21 7.15 -43.43
C ASN A 161 -3.85 6.67 -42.02
N HIS A 162 -4.86 6.27 -41.21
CA HIS A 162 -4.67 5.82 -39.84
C HIS A 162 -4.83 4.30 -39.76
N SER A 163 -4.08 3.69 -38.86
CA SER A 163 -4.21 2.29 -38.53
C SER A 163 -4.84 2.11 -37.15
N ILE A 164 -5.76 1.17 -37.05
CA ILE A 164 -6.34 0.73 -35.79
C ILE A 164 -5.78 -0.65 -35.47
N ASN A 165 -5.07 -0.79 -34.35
CA ASN A 165 -4.68 -2.09 -33.87
C ASN A 165 -5.72 -2.57 -32.86
N LEU A 166 -6.32 -3.71 -33.13
CA LEU A 166 -7.22 -4.39 -32.22
C LEU A 166 -6.52 -5.62 -31.65
N PHE A 167 -6.16 -5.56 -30.39
CA PHE A 167 -5.54 -6.67 -29.64
C PHE A 167 -6.62 -7.49 -28.95
N ILE A 168 -6.51 -8.81 -29.02
CA ILE A 168 -7.50 -9.75 -28.51
C ILE A 168 -6.77 -10.89 -27.81
N TRP A 169 -7.17 -11.20 -26.58
CA TRP A 169 -6.70 -12.38 -25.85
C TRP A 169 -7.72 -12.84 -24.79
N PRO A 170 -7.72 -14.13 -24.38
CA PRO A 170 -8.54 -14.59 -23.27
C PRO A 170 -8.12 -13.93 -21.96
N ALA A 171 -9.06 -13.30 -21.27
CA ALA A 171 -8.83 -12.74 -19.94
C ALA A 171 -10.15 -12.63 -19.17
N PRO A 172 -10.10 -12.53 -17.82
CA PRO A 172 -11.27 -12.20 -17.03
C PRO A 172 -11.92 -10.90 -17.50
N ALA A 173 -13.24 -10.82 -17.36
CA ALA A 173 -13.99 -9.63 -17.78
C ALA A 173 -13.46 -8.38 -17.05
N THR A 174 -13.07 -7.39 -17.82
CA THR A 174 -12.70 -6.04 -17.36
C THR A 174 -13.80 -5.05 -17.70
N PRO A 175 -14.00 -4.01 -16.90
CA PRO A 175 -14.95 -2.93 -17.25
C PRO A 175 -14.55 -2.26 -18.55
N ASP A 176 -15.56 -1.83 -19.32
CA ASP A 176 -15.32 -0.98 -20.48
C ASP A 176 -14.67 0.32 -20.06
N ALA A 177 -13.61 0.72 -20.74
CA ALA A 177 -12.89 1.96 -20.45
C ALA A 177 -12.39 2.62 -21.73
N SER A 178 -12.40 3.95 -21.71
CA SER A 178 -11.83 4.81 -22.74
C SER A 178 -10.75 5.68 -22.12
N GLN A 179 -9.60 5.79 -22.75
CA GLN A 179 -8.51 6.65 -22.28
C GLN A 179 -7.71 7.20 -23.45
N THR A 180 -7.10 8.35 -23.22
CA THR A 180 -6.18 8.98 -24.17
C THR A 180 -4.80 9.08 -23.57
N ARG A 181 -3.78 8.61 -24.32
CA ARG A 181 -2.37 8.67 -23.91
C ARG A 181 -1.49 9.07 -25.09
N ASN A 182 -0.67 10.06 -24.91
CA ASN A 182 0.32 10.52 -25.91
C ASN A 182 -0.29 10.80 -27.31
N GLY A 183 -1.53 11.28 -27.37
CA GLY A 183 -2.23 11.54 -28.63
C GLY A 183 -2.91 10.32 -29.26
N TYR A 184 -2.84 9.15 -28.63
CA TYR A 184 -3.56 7.95 -29.06
C TYR A 184 -4.79 7.73 -28.18
N HIS A 185 -5.86 7.25 -28.78
CA HIS A 185 -7.07 6.82 -28.10
C HIS A 185 -7.06 5.31 -27.94
N LEU A 186 -7.44 4.86 -26.76
CA LEU A 186 -7.51 3.45 -26.38
C LEU A 186 -8.91 3.14 -25.87
N GLU A 187 -9.53 2.14 -26.43
CA GLU A 187 -10.83 1.62 -26.02
C GLU A 187 -10.68 0.15 -25.61
N THR A 188 -11.21 -0.21 -24.45
CA THR A 188 -11.23 -1.62 -24.00
C THR A 188 -12.60 -2.09 -23.64
N TRP A 189 -12.86 -3.36 -23.91
CA TRP A 189 -14.09 -4.06 -23.52
C TRP A 189 -13.83 -5.56 -23.42
N SER A 190 -14.80 -6.26 -22.83
CA SER A 190 -14.78 -7.72 -22.75
C SER A 190 -16.02 -8.31 -23.40
N ALA A 191 -15.85 -9.39 -24.13
CA ALA A 191 -16.92 -10.17 -24.71
C ALA A 191 -16.51 -11.63 -24.89
N SER A 192 -17.42 -12.57 -24.63
CA SER A 192 -17.22 -14.01 -24.86
C SER A 192 -15.94 -14.58 -24.23
N GLY A 193 -15.56 -14.11 -23.02
CA GLY A 193 -14.36 -14.58 -22.30
C GLY A 193 -13.05 -14.02 -22.85
N MET A 194 -13.10 -13.05 -23.72
CA MET A 194 -11.95 -12.36 -24.29
C MET A 194 -11.95 -10.87 -23.92
N THR A 195 -10.76 -10.32 -23.80
CA THR A 195 -10.53 -8.87 -23.66
C THR A 195 -10.07 -8.31 -24.99
N PHE A 196 -10.57 -7.14 -25.30
CA PHE A 196 -10.31 -6.41 -26.53
C PHE A 196 -9.73 -5.03 -26.20
N TRP A 197 -8.70 -4.64 -26.94
CA TRP A 197 -8.09 -3.33 -26.88
C TRP A 197 -7.94 -2.74 -28.28
N ALA A 198 -8.68 -1.70 -28.59
CA ALA A 198 -8.53 -0.94 -29.81
C ALA A 198 -7.67 0.29 -29.55
N VAL A 199 -6.63 0.48 -30.35
CA VAL A 199 -5.69 1.61 -30.25
C VAL A 199 -5.49 2.26 -31.60
N SER A 200 -5.58 3.59 -31.64
CA SER A 200 -5.33 4.39 -32.84
C SER A 200 -5.05 5.85 -32.50
N ASP A 201 -4.45 6.56 -33.44
CA ASP A 201 -4.35 8.01 -33.49
C ASP A 201 -5.56 8.69 -34.16
N LEU A 202 -6.60 7.93 -34.53
CA LEU A 202 -7.89 8.44 -34.95
C LEU A 202 -8.53 9.30 -33.86
N ASN A 203 -9.44 10.21 -34.24
CA ASN A 203 -10.25 10.91 -33.26
C ASN A 203 -11.13 9.92 -32.47
N GLU A 204 -11.43 10.29 -31.23
CA GLU A 204 -12.17 9.45 -30.28
C GLU A 204 -13.51 8.95 -30.82
N GLN A 205 -14.22 9.77 -31.55
CA GLN A 205 -15.55 9.44 -32.07
C GLN A 205 -15.45 8.34 -33.14
N GLU A 206 -14.47 8.42 -34.06
CA GLU A 206 -14.26 7.40 -35.08
C GLU A 206 -13.78 6.09 -34.48
N LEU A 207 -12.94 6.12 -33.44
CA LEU A 207 -12.53 4.90 -32.74
C LEU A 207 -13.73 4.26 -32.01
N LYS A 208 -14.59 5.05 -31.36
CA LYS A 208 -15.84 4.55 -30.76
C LYS A 208 -16.80 3.98 -31.79
N GLN A 209 -16.90 4.61 -33.00
CA GLN A 209 -17.64 4.03 -34.08
C GLN A 209 -17.12 2.67 -34.51
N PHE A 210 -15.81 2.53 -34.66
CA PHE A 210 -15.18 1.23 -34.94
C PHE A 210 -15.54 0.20 -33.89
N VAL A 211 -15.38 0.52 -32.60
CA VAL A 211 -15.70 -0.36 -31.47
C VAL A 211 -17.18 -0.76 -31.51
N SER A 212 -18.08 0.19 -31.74
CA SER A 212 -19.51 -0.09 -31.84
C SER A 212 -19.83 -1.07 -32.98
N LEU A 213 -19.28 -0.87 -34.17
CA LEU A 213 -19.46 -1.79 -35.31
C LEU A 213 -18.84 -3.17 -35.03
N TYR A 214 -17.69 -3.22 -34.36
CA TYR A 214 -17.03 -4.47 -34.05
C TYR A 214 -17.78 -5.33 -33.02
N ARG A 215 -18.47 -4.69 -32.08
CA ARG A 215 -19.26 -5.36 -31.02
C ARG A 215 -20.52 -6.03 -31.53
N HIS A 216 -21.13 -5.50 -32.59
CA HIS A 216 -22.33 -6.02 -33.24
C HIS A 216 -21.97 -6.99 -34.37
#